data_7532e3698767f5987ae73a610f4721dd
#
_entry.id   7532e3698767f5987ae73a610f4721dd
#
_cell.length_a   1.000
_cell.length_b   1.000
_cell.length_c   1.000
_cell.angle_alpha   90.00
_cell.angle_beta   90.00
_cell.angle_gamma   90.00
#
_symmetry.space_group_name_H-M   'P 1'
#
loop_
_entity.id
_entity.type
_entity.pdbx_description
1 polymer ?
#
loop_
_entity_poly.entity_id
_entity_poly.type
_entity_poly.pdbx_seq_one_letter_code
_entity_poly.pdbx_strand_id
1 'polypeptide(L)'
;DGAMLILAGAGSGKTKTITTRLAYLIGEVGIDAANTLTLTFTNKAANEMRSRAMAMLSQSGKNYSPLLCTFHKFGLLFLKLYIEKLGRKNNFVIIDTDDKKRIIKSFESPVATAILSSEISNYKNSLLSVEEVYKNANFSSFDKSKDNFYKQAAQIYEKYEDYLKANNLVDFDDLLGLTYKILDENEDLARE
;
A
#
# COMPACT_ATOMS: atom_id res chain seq x y z
N ASP A 1 26.39 -5.46 8.35
CA ASP A 1 25.00 -5.88 8.45
C ASP A 1 24.29 -5.58 7.15
N GLY A 2 23.92 -6.60 6.40
CA GLY A 2 23.29 -6.51 5.08
C GLY A 2 21.86 -7.06 5.08
N ALA A 3 21.24 -7.10 3.89
CA ALA A 3 19.95 -7.73 3.69
C ALA A 3 20.00 -9.21 4.08
N MET A 4 18.96 -9.68 4.77
CA MET A 4 18.84 -11.08 5.22
C MET A 4 17.50 -11.65 4.76
N LEU A 5 17.55 -12.80 4.07
CA LEU A 5 16.36 -13.57 3.72
C LEU A 5 16.23 -14.76 4.68
N ILE A 6 15.07 -14.90 5.33
CA ILE A 6 14.75 -16.02 6.22
C ILE A 6 13.67 -16.88 5.56
N LEU A 7 14.02 -18.10 5.16
CA LEU A 7 13.07 -19.07 4.61
C LEU A 7 12.58 -19.99 5.73
N ALA A 8 11.25 -20.06 5.88
CA ALA A 8 10.65 -20.82 6.96
C ALA A 8 9.23 -21.28 6.61
N GLY A 9 8.91 -22.54 6.90
CA GLY A 9 7.56 -23.12 6.72
C GLY A 9 6.51 -22.59 7.68
N ALA A 10 5.26 -23.00 7.53
CA ALA A 10 4.20 -22.69 8.48
C ALA A 10 4.53 -23.28 9.87
N GLY A 11 4.30 -22.52 10.93
CA GLY A 11 4.58 -22.97 12.31
C GLY A 11 6.05 -22.97 12.73
N SER A 12 7.00 -22.67 11.86
CA SER A 12 8.46 -22.73 12.10
C SER A 12 9.03 -21.61 12.98
N GLY A 13 8.20 -20.71 13.50
CA GLY A 13 8.66 -19.63 14.39
C GLY A 13 9.12 -18.35 13.66
N LYS A 14 8.78 -18.14 12.38
CA LYS A 14 9.12 -16.91 11.61
C LYS A 14 8.88 -15.62 12.40
N THR A 15 7.69 -15.48 12.95
CA THR A 15 7.30 -14.29 13.72
C THR A 15 8.19 -14.12 14.96
N LYS A 16 8.52 -15.21 15.65
CA LYS A 16 9.44 -15.17 16.79
C LYS A 16 10.83 -14.70 16.37
N THR A 17 11.35 -15.22 15.27
CA THR A 17 12.67 -14.84 14.74
C THR A 17 12.75 -13.35 14.42
N ILE A 18 11.73 -12.79 13.71
CA ILE A 18 11.69 -11.36 13.35
C ILE A 18 11.59 -10.50 14.61
N THR A 19 10.73 -10.84 15.57
CA THR A 19 10.56 -10.06 16.81
C THR A 19 11.79 -10.12 17.69
N THR A 20 12.47 -11.28 17.78
CA THR A 20 13.73 -11.42 18.52
C THR A 20 14.84 -10.60 17.87
N ARG A 21 14.92 -10.61 16.53
CA ARG A 21 15.89 -9.79 15.81
C ARG A 21 15.65 -8.30 16.05
N LEU A 22 14.40 -7.85 16.00
CA LEU A 22 14.05 -6.44 16.30
C LEU A 22 14.48 -6.06 17.72
N ALA A 23 14.13 -6.89 18.72
CA ALA A 23 14.51 -6.67 20.10
C ALA A 23 16.04 -6.62 20.30
N TYR A 24 16.78 -7.50 19.62
CA TYR A 24 18.24 -7.53 19.62
C TYR A 24 18.83 -6.24 19.00
N LEU A 25 18.31 -5.81 17.86
CA LEU A 25 18.81 -4.59 17.19
C LEU A 25 18.62 -3.34 18.06
N ILE A 26 17.49 -3.25 18.75
CA ILE A 26 17.19 -2.12 19.65
C ILE A 26 17.92 -2.24 20.99
N GLY A 27 17.83 -3.39 21.63
CA GLY A 27 18.29 -3.60 23.00
C GLY A 27 19.81 -3.78 23.12
N GLU A 28 20.42 -4.57 22.24
CA GLU A 28 21.84 -4.94 22.30
C GLU A 28 22.71 -4.13 21.34
N VAL A 29 22.25 -3.96 20.08
CA VAL A 29 23.03 -3.20 19.08
C VAL A 29 22.86 -1.69 19.30
N GLY A 30 21.78 -1.24 19.94
CA GLY A 30 21.55 0.16 20.29
C GLY A 30 20.96 0.97 19.11
N ILE A 31 20.30 0.34 18.16
CA ILE A 31 19.56 1.06 17.11
C ILE A 31 18.36 1.75 17.76
N ASP A 32 18.17 3.04 17.46
CA ASP A 32 17.00 3.77 17.94
C ASP A 32 15.72 3.08 17.41
N ALA A 33 14.79 2.79 18.32
CA ALA A 33 13.52 2.18 17.99
C ALA A 33 12.72 3.00 16.95
N ALA A 34 12.86 4.32 16.96
CA ALA A 34 12.24 5.21 15.98
C ALA A 34 12.77 5.00 14.55
N ASN A 35 13.99 4.48 14.41
CA ASN A 35 14.62 4.16 13.13
C ASN A 35 14.37 2.70 12.69
N THR A 36 13.38 2.04 13.29
CA THR A 36 13.00 0.67 12.93
C THR A 36 11.59 0.61 12.37
N LEU A 37 11.43 -0.12 11.29
CA LEU A 37 10.12 -0.40 10.67
C LEU A 37 9.93 -1.90 10.52
N THR A 38 8.83 -2.42 11.06
CA THR A 38 8.44 -3.83 10.87
C THR A 38 7.06 -3.89 10.26
N LEU A 39 6.96 -4.50 9.08
CA LEU A 39 5.73 -4.58 8.30
C LEU A 39 5.18 -6.01 8.27
N THR A 40 3.85 -6.11 8.29
CA THR A 40 3.10 -7.36 8.14
C THR A 40 1.79 -7.14 7.40
N PHE A 41 1.09 -8.22 7.04
CA PHE A 41 -0.14 -8.14 6.26
C PHE A 41 -1.41 -7.90 7.09
N THR A 42 -1.42 -8.28 8.37
CA THR A 42 -2.63 -8.21 9.20
C THR A 42 -2.41 -7.41 10.49
N ASN A 43 -3.44 -6.70 10.94
CA ASN A 43 -3.40 -6.00 12.22
C ASN A 43 -3.19 -6.95 13.41
N LYS A 44 -3.75 -8.16 13.33
CA LYS A 44 -3.55 -9.19 14.36
C LYS A 44 -2.06 -9.54 14.49
N ALA A 45 -1.39 -9.82 13.36
CA ALA A 45 0.04 -10.11 13.36
C ALA A 45 0.88 -8.92 13.84
N ALA A 46 0.56 -7.70 13.41
CA ALA A 46 1.25 -6.49 13.86
C ALA A 46 1.15 -6.31 15.38
N ASN A 47 -0.04 -6.48 15.97
CA ASN A 47 -0.26 -6.36 17.39
C ASN A 47 0.45 -7.46 18.17
N GLU A 48 0.43 -8.72 17.70
CA GLU A 48 1.13 -9.84 18.31
C GLU A 48 2.65 -9.61 18.30
N MET A 49 3.21 -9.20 17.17
CA MET A 49 4.63 -8.86 17.05
C MET A 49 5.03 -7.73 17.98
N ARG A 50 4.21 -6.67 18.07
CA ARG A 50 4.43 -5.56 18.99
C ARG A 50 4.47 -6.02 20.44
N SER A 51 3.47 -6.79 20.88
CA SER A 51 3.40 -7.29 22.26
C SER A 51 4.63 -8.13 22.61
N ARG A 52 5.08 -9.00 21.70
CA ARG A 52 6.27 -9.83 21.90
C ARG A 52 7.55 -9.01 21.96
N ALA A 53 7.74 -8.08 21.00
CA ALA A 53 8.92 -7.21 20.98
C ALA A 53 8.99 -6.35 22.24
N MET A 54 7.88 -5.75 22.66
CA MET A 54 7.81 -4.93 23.88
C MET A 54 8.09 -5.74 25.15
N ALA A 55 7.59 -6.99 25.24
CA ALA A 55 7.89 -7.87 26.37
C ALA A 55 9.39 -8.20 26.50
N MET A 56 10.10 -8.34 25.37
CA MET A 56 11.55 -8.54 25.35
C MET A 56 12.31 -7.27 25.74
N LEU A 57 11.88 -6.12 25.23
CA LEU A 57 12.54 -4.82 25.44
C LEU A 57 12.28 -4.24 26.85
N SER A 58 11.15 -4.55 27.48
CA SER A 58 10.80 -4.04 28.81
C SER A 58 11.78 -4.45 29.90
N GLN A 59 12.54 -5.53 29.70
CA GLN A 59 13.57 -6.00 30.64
C GLN A 59 14.72 -4.98 30.81
N SER A 60 14.89 -4.05 29.88
CA SER A 60 15.94 -3.02 29.94
C SER A 60 15.54 -1.76 30.72
N GLY A 61 14.30 -1.65 31.19
CA GLY A 61 13.80 -0.46 31.93
C GLY A 61 13.65 0.81 31.09
N LYS A 62 13.84 0.75 29.77
CA LYS A 62 13.66 1.86 28.83
C LYS A 62 12.35 1.75 28.07
N ASN A 63 11.73 2.89 27.77
CA ASN A 63 10.57 2.94 26.93
C ASN A 63 10.99 2.99 25.46
N TYR A 64 10.67 1.95 24.71
CA TYR A 64 10.90 1.88 23.26
C TYR A 64 9.57 1.96 22.51
N SER A 65 9.59 2.56 21.32
CA SER A 65 8.40 2.69 20.48
C SER A 65 8.70 2.36 19.01
N PRO A 66 9.08 1.11 18.70
CA PRO A 66 9.31 0.69 17.32
C PRO A 66 8.01 0.72 16.52
N LEU A 67 8.11 1.11 15.25
CA LEU A 67 6.95 1.10 14.35
C LEU A 67 6.73 -0.31 13.81
N LEU A 68 5.71 -0.98 14.36
CA LEU A 68 5.21 -2.26 13.84
C LEU A 68 3.77 -2.06 13.35
N CYS A 69 3.55 -2.25 12.07
CA CYS A 69 2.22 -2.03 11.47
C CYS A 69 2.02 -2.87 10.21
N THR A 70 0.83 -2.75 9.61
CA THR A 70 0.59 -3.31 8.29
C THR A 70 1.17 -2.41 7.20
N PHE A 71 1.40 -2.97 6.00
CA PHE A 71 1.79 -2.19 4.82
C PHE A 71 0.82 -1.02 4.57
N HIS A 72 -0.49 -1.26 4.62
CA HIS A 72 -1.50 -0.20 4.42
C HIS A 72 -1.45 0.86 5.52
N LYS A 73 -1.21 0.48 6.77
CA LYS A 73 -1.06 1.45 7.85
C LYS A 73 0.19 2.30 7.68
N PHE A 74 1.31 1.69 7.26
CA PHE A 74 2.51 2.41 6.90
C PHE A 74 2.24 3.39 5.75
N GLY A 75 1.63 2.91 4.65
CA GLY A 75 1.26 3.77 3.52
C GLY A 75 0.39 4.96 3.93
N LEU A 76 -0.60 4.73 4.80
CA LEU A 76 -1.41 5.83 5.34
C LEU A 76 -0.57 6.87 6.10
N LEU A 77 0.31 6.42 7.01
CA LEU A 77 1.17 7.32 7.79
C LEU A 77 2.12 8.10 6.87
N PHE A 78 2.71 7.40 5.91
CA PHE A 78 3.61 7.99 4.93
C PHE A 78 2.91 9.03 4.05
N LEU A 79 1.73 8.71 3.52
CA LEU A 79 0.96 9.65 2.70
C LEU A 79 0.50 10.88 3.48
N LYS A 80 0.19 10.76 4.77
CA LYS A 80 -0.12 11.92 5.61
C LYS A 80 1.05 12.93 5.71
N LEU A 81 2.27 12.46 5.54
CA LEU A 81 3.47 13.31 5.58
C LEU A 81 3.87 13.83 4.19
N TYR A 82 3.71 13.01 3.15
CA TYR A 82 4.40 13.24 1.88
C TYR A 82 3.50 13.34 0.65
N ILE A 83 2.18 13.16 0.75
CA ILE A 83 1.26 13.16 -0.41
C ILE A 83 1.26 14.49 -1.18
N GLU A 84 1.68 15.57 -0.54
CA GLU A 84 1.81 16.89 -1.17
C GLU A 84 2.87 16.90 -2.29
N LYS A 85 3.84 15.98 -2.26
CA LYS A 85 4.77 15.76 -3.38
C LYS A 85 4.08 15.36 -4.70
N LEU A 86 2.87 14.80 -4.60
CA LEU A 86 2.01 14.47 -5.74
C LEU A 86 0.95 15.56 -6.05
N GLY A 87 1.09 16.77 -5.49
CA GLY A 87 0.15 17.87 -5.67
C GLY A 87 -1.21 17.65 -5.00
N ARG A 88 -1.32 16.72 -4.05
CA ARG A 88 -2.56 16.42 -3.30
C ARG A 88 -2.47 16.97 -1.87
N LYS A 89 -3.63 17.12 -1.20
CA LYS A 89 -3.66 17.64 0.16
C LYS A 89 -3.56 16.49 1.18
N ASN A 90 -2.86 16.71 2.29
CA ASN A 90 -2.64 15.71 3.34
C ASN A 90 -3.90 15.41 4.19
N ASN A 91 -4.95 16.23 4.08
CA ASN A 91 -6.25 16.00 4.70
C ASN A 91 -7.19 15.14 3.83
N PHE A 92 -6.64 14.26 2.99
CA PHE A 92 -7.42 13.34 2.16
C PHE A 92 -8.30 12.40 2.99
N VAL A 93 -9.39 11.95 2.37
CA VAL A 93 -10.31 10.96 2.94
C VAL A 93 -10.07 9.60 2.28
N ILE A 94 -10.02 8.55 3.09
CA ILE A 94 -9.93 7.18 2.59
C ILE A 94 -11.34 6.67 2.34
N ILE A 95 -11.59 6.20 1.12
CA ILE A 95 -12.85 5.58 0.73
C ILE A 95 -12.76 4.06 0.80
N ASP A 96 -13.88 3.41 1.13
CA ASP A 96 -13.98 1.96 1.16
C ASP A 96 -14.42 1.37 -0.20
N THR A 97 -14.56 0.05 -0.24
CA THR A 97 -14.96 -0.68 -1.46
C THR A 97 -16.37 -0.32 -1.93
N ASP A 98 -17.28 0.00 -1.03
CA ASP A 98 -18.65 0.35 -1.38
C ASP A 98 -18.72 1.78 -1.93
N ASP A 99 -17.95 2.70 -1.39
CA ASP A 99 -17.76 4.04 -1.93
C ASP A 99 -17.14 3.98 -3.34
N LYS A 100 -16.08 3.17 -3.51
CA LYS A 100 -15.45 2.90 -4.82
C LYS A 100 -16.50 2.45 -5.85
N LYS A 101 -17.32 1.46 -5.51
CA LYS A 101 -18.37 0.96 -6.39
C LYS A 101 -19.43 2.01 -6.70
N ARG A 102 -19.84 2.83 -5.71
CA ARG A 102 -20.79 3.93 -5.93
C ARG A 102 -20.26 4.96 -6.92
N ILE A 103 -19.00 5.35 -6.78
CA ILE A 103 -18.33 6.29 -7.70
C ILE A 103 -18.28 5.69 -9.11
N ILE A 104 -17.81 4.46 -9.27
CA ILE A 104 -17.73 3.79 -10.58
C ILE A 104 -19.13 3.67 -11.22
N LYS A 105 -20.14 3.33 -10.45
CA LYS A 105 -21.53 3.22 -10.95
C LYS A 105 -22.06 4.54 -11.48
N SER A 106 -21.65 5.68 -10.90
CA SER A 106 -22.09 7.01 -11.35
C SER A 106 -21.59 7.39 -12.75
N PHE A 107 -20.62 6.67 -13.31
CA PHE A 107 -20.10 6.90 -14.66
C PHE A 107 -20.89 6.19 -15.77
N GLU A 108 -21.97 5.47 -15.41
CA GLU A 108 -22.95 4.87 -16.34
C GLU A 108 -22.31 4.00 -17.46
N SER A 109 -21.44 3.07 -17.07
CA SER A 109 -20.84 2.14 -18.02
C SER A 109 -21.76 0.93 -18.32
N PRO A 110 -21.77 0.39 -19.56
CA PRO A 110 -22.46 -0.86 -19.87
C PRO A 110 -21.79 -2.08 -19.23
N VAL A 111 -20.55 -1.96 -18.77
CA VAL A 111 -19.83 -3.02 -18.03
C VAL A 111 -20.26 -3.03 -16.56
N ALA A 112 -20.47 -4.21 -16.01
CA ALA A 112 -20.88 -4.36 -14.62
C ALA A 112 -19.88 -3.69 -13.65
N THR A 113 -20.38 -2.89 -12.71
CA THR A 113 -19.58 -2.13 -11.74
C THR A 113 -18.60 -2.99 -10.95
N ALA A 114 -18.99 -4.22 -10.58
CA ALA A 114 -18.12 -5.14 -9.85
C ALA A 114 -16.89 -5.55 -10.66
N ILE A 115 -17.07 -5.78 -11.98
CA ILE A 115 -15.99 -6.13 -12.90
C ILE A 115 -15.05 -4.95 -13.05
N LEU A 116 -15.57 -3.74 -13.30
CA LEU A 116 -14.76 -2.52 -13.39
C LEU A 116 -14.01 -2.21 -12.11
N SER A 117 -14.66 -2.37 -10.95
CA SER A 117 -14.01 -2.16 -9.65
C SER A 117 -12.83 -3.11 -9.43
N SER A 118 -12.97 -4.39 -9.83
CA SER A 118 -11.89 -5.37 -9.75
C SER A 118 -10.76 -5.05 -10.73
N GLU A 119 -11.10 -4.67 -11.96
CA GLU A 119 -10.12 -4.35 -12.99
C GLU A 119 -9.32 -3.09 -12.64
N ILE A 120 -9.95 -2.06 -12.10
CA ILE A 120 -9.28 -0.86 -11.59
C ILE A 120 -8.32 -1.21 -10.46
N SER A 121 -8.71 -2.11 -9.54
CA SER A 121 -7.78 -2.59 -8.51
C SER A 121 -6.59 -3.33 -9.12
N ASN A 122 -6.80 -4.15 -10.16
CA ASN A 122 -5.72 -4.83 -10.87
C ASN A 122 -4.73 -3.82 -11.49
N TYR A 123 -5.23 -2.79 -12.14
CA TYR A 123 -4.39 -1.72 -12.72
C TYR A 123 -3.57 -1.01 -11.65
N LYS A 124 -4.19 -0.61 -10.55
CA LYS A 124 -3.51 0.06 -9.43
C LYS A 124 -2.46 -0.84 -8.76
N ASN A 125 -2.82 -2.10 -8.50
CA ASN A 125 -1.90 -3.08 -7.89
C ASN A 125 -0.74 -3.47 -8.81
N SER A 126 -0.93 -3.32 -10.13
CA SER A 126 0.13 -3.47 -11.13
C SER A 126 0.90 -2.17 -11.38
N LEU A 127 0.60 -1.10 -10.65
CA LEU A 127 1.21 0.23 -10.77
C LEU A 127 1.06 0.84 -12.17
N LEU A 128 0.01 0.46 -12.91
CA LEU A 128 -0.24 0.96 -14.26
C LEU A 128 -0.88 2.36 -14.20
N SER A 129 -0.26 3.30 -14.88
CA SER A 129 -0.84 4.61 -15.13
C SER A 129 -2.03 4.51 -16.11
N VAL A 130 -2.89 5.52 -16.12
CA VAL A 130 -4.00 5.63 -17.08
C VAL A 130 -3.48 5.53 -18.53
N GLU A 131 -2.37 6.18 -18.83
CA GLU A 131 -1.75 6.16 -20.16
C GLU A 131 -1.30 4.76 -20.57
N GLU A 132 -0.69 4.00 -19.64
CA GLU A 132 -0.26 2.62 -19.90
C GLU A 132 -1.45 1.69 -20.10
N VAL A 133 -2.53 1.88 -19.35
CA VAL A 133 -3.76 1.12 -19.54
C VAL A 133 -4.37 1.37 -20.92
N TYR A 134 -4.41 2.63 -21.39
CA TYR A 134 -4.84 2.95 -22.74
C TYR A 134 -3.94 2.34 -23.82
N LYS A 135 -2.62 2.37 -23.65
CA LYS A 135 -1.69 1.71 -24.57
C LYS A 135 -1.97 0.22 -24.66
N ASN A 136 -2.09 -0.44 -23.52
CA ASN A 136 -2.36 -1.89 -23.44
C ASN A 136 -3.72 -2.24 -24.08
N ALA A 137 -4.76 -1.44 -23.87
CA ALA A 137 -6.08 -1.61 -24.47
C ALA A 137 -6.05 -1.52 -26.02
N ASN A 138 -5.16 -0.72 -26.59
CA ASN A 138 -5.03 -0.57 -28.03
C ASN A 138 -4.21 -1.69 -28.70
N PHE A 139 -3.43 -2.47 -27.93
CA PHE A 139 -2.59 -3.55 -28.46
C PHE A 139 -3.28 -4.93 -28.44
N SER A 140 -4.40 -5.11 -27.75
CA SER A 140 -5.05 -6.42 -27.58
C SER A 140 -6.05 -6.78 -28.69
N SER A 141 -5.66 -6.71 -29.96
CA SER A 141 -6.52 -6.57 -31.12
C SER A 141 -6.98 -7.83 -31.85
N PHE A 142 -6.98 -9.02 -31.28
CA PHE A 142 -7.49 -10.23 -31.96
C PHE A 142 -8.96 -10.55 -31.65
N ASP A 143 -9.54 -10.00 -30.56
CA ASP A 143 -10.92 -10.25 -30.14
C ASP A 143 -11.65 -8.91 -29.92
N LYS A 144 -12.52 -8.52 -30.84
CA LYS A 144 -13.25 -7.24 -30.80
C LYS A 144 -14.12 -7.06 -29.54
N SER A 145 -14.57 -8.12 -28.93
CA SER A 145 -15.37 -8.06 -27.68
C SER A 145 -14.51 -7.66 -26.49
N LYS A 146 -13.33 -8.23 -26.39
CA LYS A 146 -12.34 -7.90 -25.35
C LYS A 146 -11.76 -6.49 -25.56
N ASP A 147 -11.50 -6.10 -26.80
CA ASP A 147 -11.02 -4.76 -27.18
C ASP A 147 -11.97 -3.67 -26.67
N ASN A 148 -13.29 -3.84 -26.87
CA ASN A 148 -14.29 -2.91 -26.36
C ASN A 148 -14.33 -2.86 -24.82
N PHE A 149 -14.19 -3.99 -24.15
CA PHE A 149 -14.11 -4.05 -22.68
C PHE A 149 -12.92 -3.28 -22.11
N TYR A 150 -11.71 -3.53 -22.64
CA TYR A 150 -10.50 -2.86 -22.14
C TYR A 150 -10.50 -1.36 -22.41
N LYS A 151 -11.03 -0.90 -23.55
CA LYS A 151 -11.21 0.52 -23.84
C LYS A 151 -12.16 1.20 -22.85
N GLN A 152 -13.29 0.54 -22.54
CA GLN A 152 -14.23 1.05 -21.54
C GLN A 152 -13.64 1.05 -20.14
N ALA A 153 -12.93 -0.01 -19.76
CA ALA A 153 -12.25 -0.08 -18.47
C ALA A 153 -11.20 1.03 -18.32
N ALA A 154 -10.43 1.32 -19.37
CA ALA A 154 -9.47 2.43 -19.40
C ALA A 154 -10.15 3.80 -19.20
N GLN A 155 -11.27 4.04 -19.92
CA GLN A 155 -12.04 5.28 -19.78
C GLN A 155 -12.62 5.45 -18.35
N ILE A 156 -13.14 4.36 -17.76
CA ILE A 156 -13.68 4.42 -16.41
C ILE A 156 -12.54 4.59 -15.38
N TYR A 157 -11.38 3.98 -15.61
CA TYR A 157 -10.22 4.16 -14.75
C TYR A 157 -9.75 5.63 -14.75
N GLU A 158 -9.66 6.26 -15.90
CA GLU A 158 -9.32 7.70 -16.03
C GLU A 158 -10.32 8.56 -15.24
N LYS A 159 -11.63 8.39 -15.49
CA LYS A 159 -12.67 9.14 -14.77
C LYS A 159 -12.61 8.93 -13.25
N TYR A 160 -12.29 7.70 -12.84
CA TYR A 160 -12.16 7.35 -11.43
C TYR A 160 -10.97 8.04 -10.77
N GLU A 161 -9.79 8.00 -11.42
CA GLU A 161 -8.59 8.68 -10.93
C GLU A 161 -8.79 10.20 -10.84
N ASP A 162 -9.41 10.80 -11.85
CA ASP A 162 -9.74 12.23 -11.87
C ASP A 162 -10.73 12.60 -10.75
N TYR A 163 -11.74 11.77 -10.52
CA TYR A 163 -12.69 11.95 -9.43
C TYR A 163 -12.00 11.90 -8.07
N LEU A 164 -11.13 10.92 -7.83
CA LEU A 164 -10.37 10.81 -6.58
C LEU A 164 -9.49 12.03 -6.35
N LYS A 165 -8.79 12.49 -7.37
CA LYS A 165 -7.93 13.69 -7.31
C LYS A 165 -8.74 14.95 -7.03
N ALA A 166 -9.82 15.18 -7.78
CA ALA A 166 -10.66 16.36 -7.65
C ALA A 166 -11.32 16.50 -6.26
N ASN A 167 -11.66 15.37 -5.65
CA ASN A 167 -12.31 15.33 -4.33
C ASN A 167 -11.35 15.03 -3.17
N ASN A 168 -10.04 14.98 -3.42
CA ASN A 168 -9.00 14.64 -2.45
C ASN A 168 -9.27 13.33 -1.71
N LEU A 169 -9.66 12.30 -2.47
CA LEU A 169 -9.97 10.96 -1.99
C LEU A 169 -8.83 9.99 -2.30
N VAL A 170 -8.63 9.00 -1.46
CA VAL A 170 -7.64 7.92 -1.59
C VAL A 170 -8.37 6.61 -1.33
N ASP A 171 -8.23 5.62 -2.21
CA ASP A 171 -8.74 4.27 -1.95
C ASP A 171 -7.66 3.38 -1.29
N PHE A 172 -8.02 2.13 -0.95
CA PHE A 172 -7.08 1.20 -0.32
C PHE A 172 -5.89 0.85 -1.21
N ASP A 173 -6.10 0.74 -2.53
CA ASP A 173 -5.03 0.43 -3.48
C ASP A 173 -4.02 1.59 -3.55
N ASP A 174 -4.50 2.83 -3.45
CA ASP A 174 -3.69 4.05 -3.43
C ASP A 174 -2.74 4.12 -2.23
N LEU A 175 -3.11 3.56 -1.08
CA LEU A 175 -2.26 3.62 0.11
C LEU A 175 -0.87 3.02 -0.17
N LEU A 176 -0.79 1.99 -0.97
CA LEU A 176 0.48 1.38 -1.38
C LEU A 176 1.01 1.99 -2.69
N GLY A 177 0.15 2.15 -3.70
CA GLY A 177 0.54 2.64 -5.01
C GLY A 177 1.13 4.05 -4.98
N LEU A 178 0.47 4.99 -4.29
CA LEU A 178 0.98 6.36 -4.16
C LEU A 178 2.22 6.44 -3.26
N THR A 179 2.32 5.59 -2.22
CA THR A 179 3.52 5.49 -1.39
C THR A 179 4.71 5.04 -2.23
N TYR A 180 4.54 3.97 -3.03
CA TYR A 180 5.56 3.50 -3.95
C TYR A 180 5.98 4.61 -4.93
N LYS A 181 5.02 5.27 -5.56
CA LYS A 181 5.29 6.35 -6.51
C LYS A 181 6.13 7.48 -5.91
N ILE A 182 5.81 7.93 -4.69
CA ILE A 182 6.58 8.98 -4.02
C ILE A 182 8.01 8.50 -3.74
N LEU A 183 8.19 7.26 -3.28
CA LEU A 183 9.51 6.71 -2.97
C LEU A 183 10.35 6.50 -4.24
N ASP A 184 9.73 6.05 -5.33
CA ASP A 184 10.37 5.82 -6.62
C ASP A 184 10.84 7.13 -7.28
N GLU A 185 10.04 8.18 -7.17
CA GLU A 185 10.36 9.52 -7.70
C GLU A 185 11.30 10.33 -6.79
N ASN A 186 11.59 9.87 -5.56
CA ASN A 186 12.39 10.59 -4.57
C ASN A 186 13.37 9.65 -3.84
N GLU A 187 14.48 9.28 -4.49
CA GLU A 187 15.48 8.37 -3.93
C GLU A 187 16.02 8.81 -2.56
N ASP A 188 16.20 10.09 -2.32
CA ASP A 188 16.72 10.60 -1.04
C ASP A 188 15.74 10.25 0.09
N LEU A 189 14.44 10.41 -0.15
CA LEU A 189 13.40 10.05 0.81
C LEU A 189 13.31 8.53 1.06
N ALA A 190 13.66 7.73 0.06
CA ALA A 190 13.70 6.27 0.20
C ALA A 190 14.90 5.78 1.04
N ARG A 191 15.92 6.62 1.25
CA ARG A 191 17.12 6.31 2.04
C ARG A 191 17.04 6.78 3.50
N GLU A 192 16.14 7.70 3.81
CA GLU A 192 15.83 8.16 5.16
C GLU A 192 15.06 7.10 5.97
#